data_5b7cb98f475ed1ae33ac799b577aca50
#
_entry.id   5b7cb98f475ed1ae33ac799b577aca50
#
_cell.length_a   1.000
_cell.length_b   1.000
_cell.length_c   1.000
_cell.angle_alpha   90.00
_cell.angle_beta   90.00
_cell.angle_gamma   90.00
#
_symmetry.space_group_name_H-M   'P 1'
#
loop_
_entity.id
_entity.type
_entity.pdbx_description
1 polymer ?
#
loop_
_entity_poly.entity_id
_entity_poly.type
_entity_poly.pdbx_seq_one_letter_code
_entity_poly.pdbx_strand_id
1 'polypeptide(L)'
;RGHNSSICLLKDGEIVFAIEEERLSRLKYDGGPYACMVKILEYTDKLDYLIIAHTQPDESRVEFSGGDVYSGLARKLRLIDDMNKQVWHMDRWHHKMHAACAFYRSGFESAVALVVDGAGTYIPMEINGEQEMTWELESIIDCSYPANFKTLYKHLGGRGPWNGTIQPEFDATRENEKGTFELCLDDSAGIVKAYEAVTRYCGWAPIEAGKTMGLFPYGEPCDKFPDIYNDGGGGKWKTADRNLIIPTYPNGAVVNEGRWEYLNDPDPIEATHDLTRLENRRNMAYAIQTESQQMVLDLIRKSVEMSGNKNVVLSGGYGLNCVANYWYLGQLKDEGINLYVEPISNDAGTS
;
A
#
# COMPACT_ATOMS: atom_id res chain seq x y z
N ARG A 1 -10.75 -10.95 4.97
CA ARG A 1 -9.72 -11.79 4.32
C ARG A 1 -8.80 -10.87 3.56
N GLY A 2 -7.48 -10.99 3.78
CA GLY A 2 -6.47 -10.30 3.00
C GLY A 2 -6.44 -10.82 1.55
N HIS A 3 -5.55 -10.25 0.76
CA HIS A 3 -5.21 -10.67 -0.59
C HIS A 3 -3.70 -10.88 -0.66
N ASN A 4 -3.21 -11.50 -1.74
CA ASN A 4 -1.78 -11.67 -2.01
C ASN A 4 -1.00 -12.41 -0.91
N SER A 5 -1.58 -13.49 -0.35
CA SER A 5 -0.84 -14.33 0.58
C SER A 5 0.39 -14.94 -0.12
N SER A 6 1.51 -14.94 0.56
CA SER A 6 2.79 -15.44 0.04
C SER A 6 3.64 -16.02 1.16
N ILE A 7 4.67 -16.75 0.77
CA ILE A 7 5.69 -17.27 1.68
C ILE A 7 7.06 -17.08 1.07
N CYS A 8 8.02 -16.70 1.90
CA CYS A 8 9.43 -16.70 1.62
C CYS A 8 10.16 -17.58 2.64
N LEU A 9 10.88 -18.60 2.19
CA LEU A 9 11.69 -19.45 3.03
C LEU A 9 13.16 -19.06 2.88
N LEU A 10 13.77 -18.64 3.99
CA LEU A 10 15.20 -18.32 4.06
C LEU A 10 15.96 -19.41 4.79
N LYS A 11 17.17 -19.69 4.33
CA LYS A 11 18.13 -20.55 5.00
C LYS A 11 19.52 -19.92 4.93
N ASP A 12 20.12 -19.71 6.09
CA ASP A 12 21.47 -19.14 6.20
C ASP A 12 21.64 -17.79 5.46
N GLY A 13 20.58 -16.97 5.43
CA GLY A 13 20.55 -15.67 4.73
C GLY A 13 20.19 -15.73 3.25
N GLU A 14 19.99 -16.90 2.69
CA GLU A 14 19.65 -17.11 1.28
C GLU A 14 18.17 -17.46 1.10
N ILE A 15 17.53 -16.89 0.07
CA ILE A 15 16.15 -17.25 -0.30
C ILE A 15 16.18 -18.63 -0.98
N VAL A 16 15.66 -19.64 -0.29
CA VAL A 16 15.53 -21.01 -0.83
C VAL A 16 14.30 -21.15 -1.71
N PHE A 17 13.21 -20.45 -1.31
CA PHE A 17 11.92 -20.57 -1.95
C PHE A 17 11.06 -19.35 -1.64
N ALA A 18 10.36 -18.82 -2.65
CA ALA A 18 9.35 -17.78 -2.48
C ALA A 18 8.22 -17.99 -3.48
N ILE A 19 6.97 -17.90 -3.04
CA ILE A 19 5.79 -18.07 -3.90
C ILE A 19 4.54 -17.39 -3.30
N GLU A 20 3.68 -16.88 -4.17
CA GLU A 20 2.33 -16.44 -3.82
C GLU A 20 1.34 -17.62 -3.86
N GLU A 21 0.37 -17.62 -2.94
CA GLU A 21 -0.68 -18.65 -2.86
C GLU A 21 -1.43 -18.80 -4.17
N GLU A 22 -1.73 -17.70 -4.87
CA GLU A 22 -2.46 -17.74 -6.15
C GLU A 22 -1.75 -18.58 -7.23
N ARG A 23 -0.44 -18.76 -7.14
CA ARG A 23 0.32 -19.59 -8.10
C ARG A 23 0.04 -21.07 -7.89
N LEU A 24 -0.29 -21.46 -6.67
CA LEU A 24 -0.60 -22.84 -6.28
C LEU A 24 -2.11 -23.11 -6.33
N SER A 25 -2.91 -22.24 -5.72
CA SER A 25 -4.36 -22.39 -5.66
C SER A 25 -5.07 -22.11 -7.00
N ARG A 26 -4.43 -21.35 -7.91
CA ARG A 26 -5.01 -20.84 -9.17
C ARG A 26 -6.18 -19.88 -8.97
N LEU A 27 -6.35 -19.35 -7.77
CA LEU A 27 -7.32 -18.32 -7.45
C LEU A 27 -6.61 -16.97 -7.38
N LYS A 28 -6.92 -16.07 -8.31
CA LYS A 28 -6.29 -14.74 -8.37
C LYS A 28 -6.57 -13.96 -7.08
N TYR A 29 -5.53 -13.32 -6.55
CA TYR A 29 -5.57 -12.57 -5.29
C TYR A 29 -5.94 -13.43 -4.05
N ASP A 30 -5.58 -14.71 -4.04
CA ASP A 30 -5.86 -15.58 -2.89
C ASP A 30 -5.14 -15.08 -1.63
N GLY A 31 -5.91 -14.88 -0.56
CA GLY A 31 -5.42 -14.41 0.73
C GLY A 31 -5.23 -15.53 1.77
N GLY A 32 -5.41 -16.78 1.40
CA GLY A 32 -5.17 -17.94 2.29
C GLY A 32 -3.73 -18.46 2.15
N PRO A 33 -3.05 -18.90 3.23
CA PRO A 33 -1.67 -19.41 3.15
C PRO A 33 -1.59 -20.92 2.95
N TYR A 34 -2.65 -21.58 2.56
CA TYR A 34 -2.80 -23.04 2.74
C TYR A 34 -1.84 -23.87 1.88
N ALA A 35 -1.82 -23.63 0.58
CA ALA A 35 -0.97 -24.39 -0.33
C ALA A 35 0.52 -23.99 -0.17
N CYS A 36 0.78 -22.71 0.07
CA CYS A 36 2.13 -22.20 0.34
C CYS A 36 2.74 -22.86 1.58
N MET A 37 1.98 -22.94 2.69
CA MET A 37 2.45 -23.57 3.93
C MET A 37 2.73 -25.07 3.75
N VAL A 38 1.88 -25.77 3.00
CA VAL A 38 2.12 -27.19 2.68
C VAL A 38 3.37 -27.34 1.78
N LYS A 39 3.58 -26.39 0.87
CA LYS A 39 4.73 -26.41 -0.05
C LYS A 39 6.08 -26.34 0.67
N ILE A 40 6.14 -25.72 1.85
CA ILE A 40 7.38 -25.69 2.67
C ILE A 40 7.90 -27.09 2.97
N LEU A 41 7.01 -28.08 3.15
CA LEU A 41 7.40 -29.47 3.47
C LEU A 41 8.26 -30.15 2.38
N GLU A 42 8.30 -29.59 1.17
CA GLU A 42 9.21 -30.07 0.12
C GLU A 42 10.67 -29.63 0.36
N TYR A 43 10.90 -28.65 1.23
CA TYR A 43 12.21 -28.04 1.48
C TYR A 43 12.72 -28.28 2.88
N THR A 44 11.81 -28.33 3.88
CA THR A 44 12.16 -28.56 5.29
C THR A 44 10.99 -29.16 6.06
N ASP A 45 11.29 -29.89 7.11
CA ASP A 45 10.33 -30.43 8.08
C ASP A 45 10.28 -29.60 9.39
N LYS A 46 11.15 -28.58 9.52
CA LYS A 46 11.24 -27.70 10.69
C LYS A 46 11.61 -26.28 10.31
N LEU A 47 11.08 -25.33 11.06
CA LEU A 47 11.43 -23.92 11.02
C LEU A 47 12.01 -23.51 12.38
N ASP A 48 13.09 -22.73 12.35
CA ASP A 48 13.59 -22.06 13.56
C ASP A 48 12.65 -20.93 13.97
N TYR A 49 12.15 -20.16 12.98
CA TYR A 49 11.24 -19.04 13.19
C TYR A 49 10.19 -18.99 12.08
N LEU A 50 9.00 -18.50 12.44
CA LEU A 50 7.93 -18.10 11.54
C LEU A 50 7.66 -16.61 11.78
N ILE A 51 7.91 -15.79 10.77
CA ILE A 51 7.63 -14.37 10.80
C ILE A 51 6.35 -14.10 10.01
N ILE A 52 5.38 -13.45 10.66
CA ILE A 52 4.07 -13.17 10.07
C ILE A 52 3.97 -11.66 9.82
N ALA A 53 3.99 -11.26 8.55
CA ALA A 53 3.76 -9.89 8.12
C ALA A 53 2.26 -9.69 7.82
N HIS A 54 1.64 -8.70 8.45
CA HIS A 54 0.23 -8.35 8.28
C HIS A 54 -0.01 -6.89 8.62
N THR A 55 -1.18 -6.34 8.30
CA THR A 55 -1.53 -4.93 8.58
C THR A 55 -2.13 -4.70 9.95
N GLN A 56 -2.59 -5.74 10.63
CA GLN A 56 -3.21 -5.66 11.95
C GLN A 56 -3.11 -6.97 12.72
N PRO A 57 -3.12 -6.91 14.06
CA PRO A 57 -3.16 -8.10 14.89
C PRO A 57 -4.36 -8.99 14.55
N ASP A 58 -4.16 -10.29 14.60
CA ASP A 58 -5.19 -11.27 14.24
C ASP A 58 -6.15 -11.60 15.40
N GLU A 59 -6.57 -10.59 16.16
CA GLU A 59 -7.45 -10.76 17.32
C GLU A 59 -8.87 -11.20 16.96
N SER A 60 -9.30 -10.96 15.71
CA SER A 60 -10.67 -11.25 15.27
C SER A 60 -10.82 -12.54 14.48
N ARG A 61 -9.76 -13.32 14.33
CA ARG A 61 -9.74 -14.47 13.44
C ARG A 61 -10.04 -15.76 14.18
N VAL A 62 -10.60 -16.67 13.41
CA VAL A 62 -10.87 -18.04 13.88
C VAL A 62 -9.57 -18.65 14.37
N GLU A 63 -9.54 -19.00 15.66
CA GLU A 63 -8.45 -19.78 16.25
C GLU A 63 -8.29 -21.10 15.49
N PHE A 64 -7.10 -21.36 15.03
CA PHE A 64 -6.76 -22.60 14.37
C PHE A 64 -5.61 -23.28 15.10
N SER A 65 -5.90 -24.42 15.71
CA SER A 65 -4.87 -25.22 16.42
C SER A 65 -4.08 -24.45 17.49
N GLY A 66 -4.74 -23.51 18.18
CA GLY A 66 -4.17 -22.72 19.27
C GLY A 66 -3.40 -21.48 18.83
N GLY A 67 -3.56 -21.04 17.57
CA GLY A 67 -2.98 -19.84 17.03
C GLY A 67 -3.82 -19.23 15.91
N ASP A 68 -3.32 -18.21 15.24
CA ASP A 68 -3.90 -17.70 13.99
C ASP A 68 -3.77 -18.72 12.84
N VAL A 69 -4.29 -18.40 11.67
CA VAL A 69 -4.27 -19.32 10.53
C VAL A 69 -2.83 -19.70 10.10
N TYR A 70 -1.86 -18.80 10.24
CA TYR A 70 -0.47 -19.06 9.86
C TYR A 70 0.27 -19.89 10.90
N SER A 71 0.30 -19.42 12.14
CA SER A 71 0.99 -20.09 13.24
C SER A 71 0.34 -21.42 13.61
N GLY A 72 -1.01 -21.47 13.61
CA GLY A 72 -1.76 -22.69 13.87
C GLY A 72 -1.55 -23.73 12.78
N LEU A 73 -1.50 -23.33 11.50
CA LEU A 73 -1.21 -24.25 10.39
C LEU A 73 0.24 -24.75 10.44
N ALA A 74 1.22 -23.88 10.71
CA ALA A 74 2.61 -24.28 10.89
C ALA A 74 2.78 -25.31 12.02
N ARG A 75 2.10 -25.08 13.16
CA ARG A 75 2.07 -26.04 14.26
C ARG A 75 1.41 -27.36 13.86
N LYS A 76 0.29 -27.31 13.15
CA LYS A 76 -0.42 -28.50 12.67
C LYS A 76 0.42 -29.34 11.73
N LEU A 77 1.18 -28.68 10.88
CA LEU A 77 2.15 -29.31 9.95
C LEU A 77 3.45 -29.75 10.65
N ARG A 78 3.60 -29.46 11.94
CA ARG A 78 4.79 -29.76 12.76
C ARG A 78 6.05 -29.01 12.30
N LEU A 79 5.86 -27.91 11.60
CA LEU A 79 6.97 -27.02 11.17
C LEU A 79 7.56 -26.25 12.36
N ILE A 80 6.74 -25.95 13.37
CA ILE A 80 7.14 -25.28 14.62
C ILE A 80 6.65 -26.11 15.83
N ASP A 81 7.39 -26.04 16.94
CA ASP A 81 7.06 -26.77 18.18
C ASP A 81 6.52 -25.82 19.26
N ASP A 82 7.08 -24.61 19.41
CA ASP A 82 6.75 -23.63 20.42
C ASP A 82 6.41 -22.28 19.79
N MET A 83 5.11 -21.99 19.67
CA MET A 83 4.63 -20.74 19.05
C MET A 83 5.12 -19.48 19.78
N ASN A 84 5.27 -19.54 21.11
CA ASN A 84 5.70 -18.37 21.89
C ASN A 84 7.17 -17.98 21.65
N LYS A 85 7.99 -18.94 21.21
CA LYS A 85 9.41 -18.70 20.93
C LYS A 85 9.72 -18.52 19.45
N GLN A 86 8.95 -19.20 18.59
CA GLN A 86 9.26 -19.32 17.16
C GLN A 86 8.41 -18.42 16.27
N VAL A 87 7.29 -17.86 16.78
CA VAL A 87 6.40 -17.01 15.98
C VAL A 87 6.59 -15.53 16.34
N TRP A 88 6.85 -14.74 15.33
CA TRP A 88 7.00 -13.29 15.45
C TRP A 88 5.96 -12.58 14.58
N HIS A 89 5.11 -11.76 15.20
CA HIS A 89 4.11 -10.95 14.52
C HIS A 89 4.67 -9.57 14.21
N MET A 90 4.67 -9.20 12.92
CA MET A 90 5.19 -7.94 12.40
C MET A 90 4.07 -7.02 11.90
N ASP A 91 2.86 -7.17 12.44
CA ASP A 91 1.66 -6.42 12.06
C ASP A 91 1.81 -4.89 12.20
N ARG A 92 2.71 -4.42 13.09
CA ARG A 92 2.99 -2.99 13.30
C ARG A 92 4.05 -2.41 12.36
N TRP A 93 4.56 -3.22 11.43
CA TRP A 93 5.75 -2.87 10.65
C TRP A 93 5.51 -2.98 9.14
N HIS A 94 4.25 -2.94 8.70
CA HIS A 94 3.88 -3.24 7.32
C HIS A 94 4.67 -2.36 6.32
N HIS A 95 4.65 -1.03 6.46
CA HIS A 95 5.42 -0.17 5.58
C HIS A 95 6.95 -0.35 5.72
N LYS A 96 7.45 -0.73 6.90
CA LYS A 96 8.86 -1.08 7.05
C LYS A 96 9.23 -2.38 6.36
N MET A 97 8.31 -3.35 6.30
CA MET A 97 8.52 -4.59 5.54
C MET A 97 8.58 -4.30 4.03
N HIS A 98 7.69 -3.45 3.51
CA HIS A 98 7.79 -2.94 2.12
C HIS A 98 9.13 -2.25 1.86
N ALA A 99 9.55 -1.36 2.75
CA ALA A 99 10.82 -0.65 2.64
C ALA A 99 12.02 -1.61 2.68
N ALA A 100 12.01 -2.59 3.58
CA ALA A 100 13.07 -3.59 3.72
C ALA A 100 13.18 -4.46 2.45
N CYS A 101 12.07 -4.96 1.93
CA CYS A 101 12.07 -5.73 0.68
C CYS A 101 12.71 -4.93 -0.46
N ALA A 102 12.26 -3.69 -0.67
CA ALA A 102 12.79 -2.84 -1.73
C ALA A 102 14.26 -2.47 -1.51
N PHE A 103 14.64 -2.11 -0.28
CA PHE A 103 15.99 -1.68 0.05
C PHE A 103 17.01 -2.80 -0.14
N TYR A 104 16.79 -3.97 0.46
CA TYR A 104 17.76 -5.08 0.38
C TYR A 104 17.91 -5.65 -1.04
N ARG A 105 16.89 -5.50 -1.88
CA ARG A 105 16.93 -5.96 -3.28
C ARG A 105 17.46 -4.91 -4.24
N SER A 106 17.51 -3.63 -3.85
CA SER A 106 17.97 -2.53 -4.72
C SER A 106 19.44 -2.56 -5.05
N GLY A 107 20.26 -3.20 -4.21
CA GLY A 107 21.72 -3.18 -4.29
C GLY A 107 22.35 -1.88 -3.76
N PHE A 108 21.55 -0.95 -3.18
CA PHE A 108 22.10 0.25 -2.56
C PHE A 108 22.60 -0.02 -1.15
N GLU A 109 23.71 0.59 -0.74
CA GLU A 109 24.18 0.53 0.66
C GLU A 109 23.37 1.42 1.60
N SER A 110 22.80 2.50 1.06
CA SER A 110 21.81 3.35 1.73
C SER A 110 20.83 3.90 0.70
N ALA A 111 19.60 4.09 1.10
CA ALA A 111 18.53 4.63 0.26
C ALA A 111 17.45 5.30 1.13
N VAL A 112 16.60 6.11 0.52
CA VAL A 112 15.32 6.48 1.12
C VAL A 112 14.22 5.65 0.46
N ALA A 113 13.43 4.97 1.28
CA ALA A 113 12.26 4.23 0.83
C ALA A 113 11.02 5.14 0.84
N LEU A 114 10.34 5.19 -0.28
CA LEU A 114 8.98 5.71 -0.40
C LEU A 114 8.02 4.52 -0.53
N VAL A 115 7.14 4.37 0.43
CA VAL A 115 6.07 3.37 0.41
C VAL A 115 4.76 4.09 0.13
N VAL A 116 4.06 3.68 -0.93
CA VAL A 116 2.74 4.21 -1.34
C VAL A 116 1.78 3.04 -1.44
N ASP A 117 0.92 2.89 -0.43
CA ASP A 117 0.09 1.70 -0.28
C ASP A 117 -1.39 2.03 -0.01
N GLY A 118 -2.25 1.03 -0.14
CA GLY A 118 -3.69 1.18 0.06
C GLY A 118 -4.07 1.31 1.52
N ALA A 119 -3.46 0.51 2.37
CA ALA A 119 -3.55 0.57 3.82
C ALA A 119 -2.47 -0.31 4.44
N GLY A 120 -1.55 0.30 5.15
CA GLY A 120 -0.57 -0.39 5.97
C GLY A 120 -1.08 -0.69 7.38
N THR A 121 -0.22 -0.58 8.36
CA THR A 121 -0.53 -0.85 9.76
C THR A 121 -1.70 0.01 10.26
N TYR A 122 -2.62 -0.63 10.99
CA TYR A 122 -3.70 0.05 11.70
C TYR A 122 -3.19 0.53 13.07
N ILE A 123 -3.32 1.84 13.30
CA ILE A 123 -2.75 2.52 14.47
C ILE A 123 -3.87 3.19 15.27
N PRO A 124 -4.16 2.74 16.50
CA PRO A 124 -5.09 3.47 17.36
C PRO A 124 -4.44 4.77 17.83
N MET A 125 -5.16 5.87 17.69
CA MET A 125 -4.72 7.21 18.10
C MET A 125 -5.80 7.89 18.92
N GLU A 126 -5.38 8.73 19.88
CA GLU A 126 -6.28 9.64 20.56
C GLU A 126 -6.34 10.96 19.79
N ILE A 127 -7.52 11.31 19.26
CA ILE A 127 -7.77 12.53 18.51
C ILE A 127 -8.91 13.26 19.16
N ASN A 128 -8.68 14.49 19.63
CA ASN A 128 -9.68 15.30 20.33
C ASN A 128 -10.31 14.61 21.56
N GLY A 129 -9.58 13.73 22.25
CA GLY A 129 -10.05 12.98 23.41
C GLY A 129 -10.85 11.71 23.09
N GLU A 130 -10.97 11.36 21.83
CA GLU A 130 -11.61 10.11 21.37
C GLU A 130 -10.57 9.15 20.77
N GLN A 131 -10.78 7.84 21.00
CA GLN A 131 -9.94 6.82 20.38
C GLN A 131 -10.40 6.57 18.96
N GLU A 132 -9.52 6.88 18.01
CA GLU A 132 -9.75 6.71 16.59
C GLU A 132 -8.81 5.64 16.01
N MET A 133 -9.29 4.88 15.04
CA MET A 133 -8.46 3.94 14.29
C MET A 133 -7.97 4.62 13.02
N THR A 134 -6.67 4.79 12.92
CA THR A 134 -5.99 5.29 11.72
C THR A 134 -5.24 4.17 11.01
N TRP A 135 -4.76 4.42 9.80
CA TRP A 135 -3.96 3.45 9.03
C TRP A 135 -2.94 4.17 8.15
N GLU A 136 -1.81 3.51 7.92
CA GLU A 136 -0.75 4.04 7.05
C GLU A 136 -1.23 4.09 5.60
N LEU A 137 -0.91 5.20 4.91
CA LEU A 137 -1.15 5.45 3.48
C LEU A 137 0.17 5.58 2.73
N GLU A 138 0.97 6.59 3.06
CA GLU A 138 2.31 6.81 2.51
C GLU A 138 3.33 6.95 3.64
N SER A 139 4.55 6.43 3.41
CA SER A 139 5.66 6.56 4.38
C SER A 139 6.98 6.83 3.66
N ILE A 140 7.81 7.67 4.30
CA ILE A 140 9.19 7.92 3.89
C ILE A 140 10.11 7.40 4.99
N ILE A 141 11.01 6.48 4.64
CA ILE A 141 11.86 5.76 5.58
C ILE A 141 13.30 5.82 5.09
N ASP A 142 14.20 6.35 5.91
CA ASP A 142 15.64 6.32 5.64
C ASP A 142 16.21 4.94 5.97
N CYS A 143 16.90 4.34 5.01
CA CYS A 143 17.34 2.95 5.06
C CYS A 143 18.86 2.87 4.90
N SER A 144 19.51 2.11 5.78
CA SER A 144 20.93 1.78 5.63
C SER A 144 21.29 0.45 6.27
N TYR A 145 22.32 -0.20 5.74
CA TYR A 145 22.85 -1.43 6.32
C TYR A 145 23.37 -1.23 7.74
N PRO A 146 23.34 -2.26 8.62
CA PRO A 146 22.78 -3.59 8.33
C PRO A 146 21.24 -3.66 8.43
N ALA A 147 20.59 -2.87 9.28
CA ALA A 147 19.16 -2.94 9.54
C ALA A 147 18.63 -1.63 10.15
N ASN A 148 19.07 -0.48 9.64
CA ASN A 148 18.57 0.80 10.07
C ASN A 148 17.41 1.24 9.18
N PHE A 149 16.21 1.37 9.76
CA PHE A 149 15.00 1.84 9.10
C PHE A 149 14.38 2.94 9.95
N LYS A 150 14.74 4.17 9.66
CA LYS A 150 14.27 5.36 10.40
C LYS A 150 13.14 6.02 9.64
N THR A 151 11.95 6.07 10.22
CA THR A 151 10.84 6.83 9.66
C THR A 151 11.14 8.32 9.67
N LEU A 152 10.93 8.98 8.54
CA LEU A 152 11.04 10.43 8.36
C LEU A 152 9.68 11.09 8.24
N TYR A 153 8.72 10.40 7.61
CA TYR A 153 7.37 10.90 7.33
C TYR A 153 6.37 9.75 7.32
N LYS A 154 5.17 10.02 7.84
CA LYS A 154 3.98 9.18 7.65
C LYS A 154 2.77 10.04 7.31
N HIS A 155 2.00 9.57 6.34
CA HIS A 155 0.63 9.99 6.11
C HIS A 155 -0.30 8.91 6.62
N LEU A 156 -1.16 9.28 7.57
CA LEU A 156 -2.17 8.39 8.14
C LEU A 156 -3.55 8.87 7.70
N GLY A 157 -4.34 7.93 7.23
CA GLY A 157 -5.76 8.11 6.97
C GLY A 157 -6.59 7.73 8.18
N GLY A 158 -7.76 8.31 8.29
CA GLY A 158 -8.72 7.97 9.34
C GLY A 158 -10.13 8.42 9.00
N ARG A 159 -11.03 8.39 9.99
CA ARG A 159 -12.43 8.61 9.76
C ARG A 159 -12.94 9.98 10.13
N GLY A 160 -12.25 11.00 10.21
CA GLY A 160 -12.81 12.33 10.54
C GLY A 160 -14.34 12.50 10.46
N PRO A 161 -14.89 13.64 10.70
CA PRO A 161 -14.41 14.89 10.07
C PRO A 161 -13.38 15.62 10.93
N TRP A 162 -12.17 15.69 10.45
CA TRP A 162 -11.15 16.53 11.04
C TRP A 162 -10.98 17.78 10.18
N ASN A 163 -11.05 18.95 10.80
CA ASN A 163 -10.86 20.21 10.11
C ASN A 163 -9.37 20.49 9.92
N GLY A 164 -8.86 20.10 8.76
CA GLY A 164 -7.45 20.30 8.38
C GLY A 164 -6.53 19.15 8.81
N THR A 165 -5.24 19.32 8.52
CA THR A 165 -4.21 18.38 8.94
C THR A 165 -3.99 18.50 10.43
N ILE A 166 -4.28 17.46 11.17
CA ILE A 166 -3.99 17.37 12.60
C ILE A 166 -2.56 16.83 12.73
N GLN A 167 -1.74 17.52 13.53
CA GLN A 167 -0.44 17.00 13.96
C GLN A 167 -0.57 16.63 15.45
N PRO A 168 -1.06 15.43 15.77
CA PRO A 168 -1.09 14.99 17.15
C PRO A 168 0.33 14.77 17.65
N GLU A 169 0.53 14.90 18.95
CA GLU A 169 1.72 14.36 19.57
C GLU A 169 1.70 12.83 19.42
N PHE A 170 2.42 12.35 18.44
CA PHE A 170 2.52 10.94 18.17
C PHE A 170 3.55 10.30 19.09
N ASP A 171 3.13 9.35 19.89
CA ASP A 171 4.05 8.58 20.71
C ASP A 171 4.75 7.52 19.84
N ALA A 172 5.91 7.89 19.29
CA ALA A 172 6.75 7.03 18.48
C ALA A 172 7.15 5.72 19.20
N THR A 173 7.06 5.68 20.55
CA THR A 173 7.39 4.49 21.33
C THR A 173 6.41 3.35 21.12
N ARG A 174 5.15 3.64 20.75
CA ARG A 174 4.14 2.62 20.44
C ARG A 174 4.44 1.81 19.19
N GLU A 175 5.25 2.36 18.28
CA GLU A 175 5.71 1.68 17.06
C GLU A 175 7.15 1.18 17.15
N ASN A 176 7.76 1.14 18.32
CA ASN A 176 9.18 0.83 18.49
C ASN A 176 10.10 1.75 17.66
N GLU A 177 9.63 2.95 17.34
CA GLU A 177 10.41 3.97 16.64
C GLU A 177 11.12 4.89 17.66
N LYS A 178 12.40 5.12 17.45
CA LYS A 178 13.17 6.11 18.23
C LYS A 178 13.28 7.39 17.41
N GLY A 179 12.78 8.47 17.94
CA GLY A 179 12.93 9.79 17.34
C GLY A 179 11.60 10.42 16.92
N THR A 180 11.69 11.61 16.35
CA THR A 180 10.54 12.37 15.82
C THR A 180 10.49 12.23 14.30
N PHE A 181 9.31 12.13 13.73
CA PHE A 181 9.07 12.18 12.30
C PHE A 181 7.90 13.13 11.98
N GLU A 182 7.83 13.56 10.73
CA GLU A 182 6.71 14.37 10.26
C GLU A 182 5.47 13.48 10.09
N LEU A 183 4.36 13.86 10.71
CA LEU A 183 3.09 13.16 10.62
C LEU A 183 2.05 14.05 9.92
N CYS A 184 1.44 13.52 8.87
CA CYS A 184 0.22 14.04 8.27
C CYS A 184 -0.92 13.10 8.63
N LEU A 185 -2.02 13.65 9.14
CA LEU A 185 -3.24 12.91 9.44
C LEU A 185 -4.40 13.64 8.80
N ASP A 186 -5.14 12.97 7.96
CA ASP A 186 -6.36 13.51 7.36
C ASP A 186 -7.44 12.44 7.17
N ASP A 187 -8.62 12.87 6.78
CA ASP A 187 -9.78 12.02 6.54
C ASP A 187 -10.11 11.88 5.05
N SER A 188 -9.15 12.20 4.18
CA SER A 188 -9.26 11.97 2.74
C SER A 188 -8.86 10.55 2.36
N ALA A 189 -9.12 10.18 1.12
CA ALA A 189 -8.59 8.96 0.56
C ALA A 189 -7.10 9.15 0.20
N GLY A 190 -6.23 8.23 0.58
CA GLY A 190 -4.85 8.16 0.11
C GLY A 190 -4.76 7.89 -1.40
N ILE A 191 -3.57 8.01 -1.96
CA ILE A 191 -3.32 7.91 -3.41
C ILE A 191 -3.88 6.59 -3.97
N VAL A 192 -3.59 5.47 -3.33
CA VAL A 192 -4.04 4.15 -3.79
C VAL A 192 -5.56 4.00 -3.67
N LYS A 193 -6.16 4.48 -2.57
CA LYS A 193 -7.62 4.37 -2.38
C LYS A 193 -8.41 5.26 -3.35
N ALA A 194 -7.88 6.42 -3.70
CA ALA A 194 -8.46 7.24 -4.76
C ALA A 194 -8.38 6.53 -6.13
N TYR A 195 -7.24 5.87 -6.41
CA TYR A 195 -7.08 5.08 -7.63
C TYR A 195 -8.04 3.88 -7.67
N GLU A 196 -8.22 3.18 -6.55
CA GLU A 196 -9.20 2.10 -6.39
C GLU A 196 -10.64 2.59 -6.58
N ALA A 197 -10.98 3.78 -6.08
CA ALA A 197 -12.30 4.39 -6.26
C ALA A 197 -12.62 4.63 -7.73
N VAL A 198 -11.66 5.17 -8.49
CA VAL A 198 -11.80 5.35 -9.94
C VAL A 198 -11.84 4.01 -10.67
N THR A 199 -11.07 3.01 -10.21
CA THR A 199 -11.13 1.65 -10.77
C THR A 199 -12.54 1.06 -10.63
N ARG A 200 -13.16 1.24 -9.47
CA ARG A 200 -14.54 0.84 -9.23
C ARG A 200 -15.53 1.60 -10.11
N TYR A 201 -15.37 2.92 -10.24
CA TYR A 201 -16.16 3.76 -11.14
C TYR A 201 -16.06 3.29 -12.61
N CYS A 202 -14.86 2.88 -13.05
CA CYS A 202 -14.64 2.29 -14.36
C CYS A 202 -15.25 0.87 -14.51
N GLY A 203 -15.75 0.27 -13.42
CA GLY A 203 -16.51 -0.97 -13.46
C GLY A 203 -15.74 -2.24 -13.12
N TRP A 204 -14.61 -2.09 -12.49
CA TRP A 204 -13.80 -3.23 -12.05
C TRP A 204 -13.74 -3.33 -10.53
N ALA A 205 -13.28 -4.47 -10.03
CA ALA A 205 -12.98 -4.58 -8.61
C ALA A 205 -11.81 -3.65 -8.23
N PRO A 206 -11.82 -3.00 -7.05
CA PRO A 206 -10.76 -2.06 -6.65
C PRO A 206 -9.34 -2.60 -6.83
N ILE A 207 -9.12 -3.88 -6.50
CA ILE A 207 -7.82 -4.54 -6.64
C ILE A 207 -7.36 -4.71 -8.11
N GLU A 208 -8.25 -4.49 -9.07
CA GLU A 208 -7.94 -4.61 -10.51
C GLU A 208 -7.45 -3.27 -11.11
N ALA A 209 -6.79 -2.42 -10.31
CA ALA A 209 -6.26 -1.10 -10.69
C ALA A 209 -5.44 -1.11 -12.01
N GLY A 210 -4.79 -2.22 -12.33
CA GLY A 210 -4.10 -2.40 -13.61
C GLY A 210 -4.99 -2.26 -14.84
N LYS A 211 -6.30 -2.48 -14.72
CA LYS A 211 -7.26 -2.25 -15.83
C LYS A 211 -7.51 -0.77 -16.06
N THR A 212 -7.61 0.02 -14.99
CA THR A 212 -7.70 1.49 -15.07
C THR A 212 -6.42 2.08 -15.68
N MET A 213 -5.25 1.56 -15.28
CA MET A 213 -3.98 1.91 -15.90
C MET A 213 -3.96 1.58 -17.41
N GLY A 214 -4.58 0.48 -17.82
CA GLY A 214 -4.73 0.13 -19.24
C GLY A 214 -5.77 0.98 -19.99
N LEU A 215 -6.76 1.55 -19.30
CA LEU A 215 -7.79 2.42 -19.87
C LEU A 215 -7.30 3.85 -20.07
N PHE A 216 -6.40 4.34 -19.23
CA PHE A 216 -5.88 5.70 -19.23
C PHE A 216 -5.49 6.25 -20.61
N PRO A 217 -4.80 5.51 -21.51
CA PRO A 217 -4.36 6.06 -22.81
C PRO A 217 -5.51 6.41 -23.77
N TYR A 218 -6.73 5.97 -23.45
CA TYR A 218 -7.92 6.25 -24.25
C TYR A 218 -8.71 7.46 -23.76
N GLY A 219 -8.29 8.08 -22.65
CA GLY A 219 -8.87 9.28 -22.08
C GLY A 219 -8.11 10.54 -22.47
N GLU A 220 -8.64 11.69 -22.08
CA GLU A 220 -8.07 13.00 -22.30
C GLU A 220 -8.35 13.94 -21.11
N PRO A 221 -7.66 15.08 -20.99
CA PRO A 221 -7.96 16.10 -19.99
C PRO A 221 -9.41 16.54 -20.06
N CYS A 222 -10.07 16.67 -18.91
CA CYS A 222 -11.49 17.01 -18.81
C CYS A 222 -11.73 18.01 -17.68
N ASP A 223 -12.44 19.08 -17.98
CA ASP A 223 -12.82 20.15 -17.04
C ASP A 223 -14.25 20.02 -16.47
N LYS A 224 -14.93 18.92 -16.80
CA LYS A 224 -16.32 18.67 -16.34
C LYS A 224 -16.41 18.14 -14.90
N PHE A 225 -15.28 17.84 -14.28
CA PHE A 225 -15.12 17.51 -12.88
C PHE A 225 -13.82 18.15 -12.35
N PRO A 226 -13.67 18.37 -11.03
CA PRO A 226 -12.48 19.01 -10.46
C PRO A 226 -11.27 18.06 -10.51
N ASP A 227 -10.08 18.64 -10.26
CA ASP A 227 -8.87 17.86 -9.99
C ASP A 227 -9.15 16.86 -8.86
N ILE A 228 -8.62 15.63 -9.02
CA ILE A 228 -8.80 14.57 -8.02
C ILE A 228 -8.02 14.92 -6.75
N TYR A 229 -6.85 15.55 -6.88
CA TYR A 229 -6.05 15.98 -5.74
C TYR A 229 -5.91 17.49 -5.71
N ASN A 230 -6.24 18.09 -4.58
CA ASN A 230 -6.14 19.53 -4.34
C ASN A 230 -5.60 19.84 -2.94
N ASP A 231 -5.37 21.11 -2.66
CA ASP A 231 -4.77 21.57 -1.41
C ASP A 231 -5.71 21.52 -0.20
N GLY A 232 -6.93 20.98 -0.34
CA GLY A 232 -7.89 20.76 0.75
C GLY A 232 -8.18 21.96 1.67
N GLY A 233 -7.65 23.14 1.34
CA GLY A 233 -7.86 24.37 2.10
C GLY A 233 -6.83 24.71 3.18
N GLY A 234 -5.60 24.22 3.10
CA GLY A 234 -4.53 24.71 4.00
C GLY A 234 -3.42 23.75 4.40
N GLY A 235 -3.33 22.62 3.76
CA GLY A 235 -2.22 21.68 3.98
C GLY A 235 -1.00 21.92 3.08
N LYS A 236 0.18 21.51 3.50
CA LYS A 236 1.39 21.47 2.66
C LYS A 236 1.31 20.41 1.55
N TRP A 237 0.32 19.54 1.61
CA TRP A 237 0.15 18.38 0.73
C TRP A 237 -1.22 18.39 0.09
N LYS A 238 -1.25 18.03 -1.18
CA LYS A 238 -2.49 17.76 -1.87
C LYS A 238 -3.08 16.45 -1.34
N THR A 239 -4.39 16.45 -1.15
CA THR A 239 -5.17 15.28 -0.75
C THR A 239 -6.30 15.07 -1.74
N ALA A 240 -6.92 13.89 -1.75
CA ALA A 240 -8.05 13.63 -2.63
C ALA A 240 -9.23 14.58 -2.30
N ASP A 241 -9.81 15.21 -3.33
CA ASP A 241 -10.98 16.07 -3.17
C ASP A 241 -12.16 15.24 -2.61
N ARG A 242 -12.57 15.54 -1.39
CA ARG A 242 -13.66 14.84 -0.69
C ARG A 242 -15.05 15.05 -1.34
N ASN A 243 -15.19 16.03 -2.20
CA ASN A 243 -16.41 16.20 -2.99
C ASN A 243 -16.45 15.27 -4.19
N LEU A 244 -15.28 14.83 -4.69
CA LEU A 244 -15.15 13.93 -5.83
C LEU A 244 -14.88 12.49 -5.38
N ILE A 245 -13.99 12.31 -4.39
CA ILE A 245 -13.61 10.99 -3.87
C ILE A 245 -14.07 10.90 -2.40
N ILE A 246 -15.11 10.13 -2.16
CA ILE A 246 -15.69 9.96 -0.83
C ILE A 246 -15.03 8.77 -0.14
N PRO A 247 -14.32 8.98 0.99
CA PRO A 247 -13.83 7.88 1.81
C PRO A 247 -14.97 7.01 2.34
N THR A 248 -14.77 5.70 2.35
CA THR A 248 -15.75 4.72 2.86
C THR A 248 -15.12 3.85 3.94
N TYR A 249 -15.98 3.30 4.81
CA TYR A 249 -15.54 2.39 5.86
C TYR A 249 -15.20 0.99 5.31
N PRO A 250 -14.16 0.31 5.84
CA PRO A 250 -13.20 0.77 6.86
C PRO A 250 -12.07 1.66 6.31
N ASN A 251 -11.62 1.49 5.10
CA ASN A 251 -10.49 2.18 4.48
C ASN A 251 -10.61 2.22 2.94
N GLY A 252 -11.82 2.24 2.43
CA GLY A 252 -12.10 2.33 0.99
C GLY A 252 -12.37 3.75 0.54
N ALA A 253 -12.70 3.91 -0.74
CA ALA A 253 -13.23 5.13 -1.32
C ALA A 253 -14.13 4.84 -2.51
N VAL A 254 -14.96 5.81 -2.87
CA VAL A 254 -15.82 5.76 -4.06
C VAL A 254 -15.85 7.13 -4.75
N VAL A 255 -16.08 7.14 -6.06
CA VAL A 255 -16.35 8.36 -6.80
C VAL A 255 -17.77 8.84 -6.48
N ASN A 256 -17.95 10.15 -6.25
CA ASN A 256 -19.24 10.77 -5.98
C ASN A 256 -19.97 11.06 -7.30
N GLU A 257 -20.45 10.01 -7.94
CA GLU A 257 -21.11 10.07 -9.26
C GLU A 257 -22.30 11.03 -9.27
N GLY A 258 -23.12 11.01 -8.21
CA GLY A 258 -24.34 11.83 -8.14
C GLY A 258 -24.12 13.33 -7.99
N ARG A 259 -22.89 13.79 -7.68
CA ARG A 259 -22.59 15.23 -7.55
C ARG A 259 -22.27 15.89 -8.89
N TRP A 260 -21.75 15.14 -9.84
CA TRP A 260 -21.30 15.65 -11.13
C TRP A 260 -22.08 15.00 -12.25
N GLU A 261 -22.89 15.78 -12.96
CA GLU A 261 -23.75 15.29 -14.05
C GLU A 261 -22.98 14.47 -15.07
N TYR A 262 -21.75 14.91 -15.41
CA TYR A 262 -20.87 14.21 -16.34
C TYR A 262 -20.45 12.82 -15.88
N LEU A 263 -20.34 12.61 -14.56
CA LEU A 263 -19.94 11.32 -13.98
C LEU A 263 -21.11 10.40 -13.74
N ASN A 264 -22.34 10.94 -13.77
CA ASN A 264 -23.54 10.14 -13.61
C ASN A 264 -23.82 9.35 -14.88
N ASP A 265 -23.32 8.11 -14.92
CA ASP A 265 -23.48 7.22 -16.06
C ASP A 265 -24.80 6.45 -15.92
N PRO A 266 -25.78 6.69 -16.82
CA PRO A 266 -27.08 6.02 -16.75
C PRO A 266 -27.00 4.55 -17.22
N ASP A 267 -25.94 4.18 -17.95
CA ASP A 267 -25.83 2.84 -18.49
C ASP A 267 -25.12 1.87 -17.52
N PRO A 268 -25.78 0.79 -17.10
CA PRO A 268 -25.13 -0.24 -16.30
C PRO A 268 -23.91 -0.80 -17.05
N ILE A 269 -22.83 -1.03 -16.33
CA ILE A 269 -21.60 -1.64 -16.87
C ILE A 269 -21.87 -2.95 -17.60
N GLU A 270 -22.81 -3.74 -17.11
CA GLU A 270 -23.20 -5.01 -17.71
C GLU A 270 -23.80 -4.83 -19.12
N ALA A 271 -24.24 -3.63 -19.49
CA ALA A 271 -24.78 -3.35 -20.81
C ALA A 271 -23.70 -3.03 -21.87
N THR A 272 -22.48 -2.72 -21.44
CA THR A 272 -21.36 -2.41 -22.36
C THR A 272 -20.15 -3.25 -22.04
N HIS A 273 -19.78 -4.16 -22.94
CA HIS A 273 -18.53 -4.93 -22.85
C HIS A 273 -17.29 -4.11 -23.23
N ASP A 274 -17.46 -2.92 -23.82
CA ASP A 274 -16.39 -2.06 -24.30
C ASP A 274 -16.38 -0.72 -23.55
N LEU A 275 -15.67 -0.70 -22.41
CA LEU A 275 -15.50 0.49 -21.56
C LEU A 275 -14.75 1.62 -22.26
N THR A 276 -14.01 1.35 -23.33
CA THR A 276 -13.29 2.39 -24.08
C THR A 276 -14.24 3.33 -24.82
N ARG A 277 -15.48 2.94 -25.00
CA ARG A 277 -16.53 3.78 -25.59
C ARG A 277 -17.14 4.80 -24.62
N LEU A 278 -16.95 4.61 -23.31
CA LEU A 278 -17.50 5.50 -22.30
C LEU A 278 -16.51 6.63 -21.99
N GLU A 279 -16.80 7.80 -22.52
CA GLU A 279 -15.93 8.99 -22.43
C GLU A 279 -15.62 9.36 -20.98
N ASN A 280 -16.63 9.41 -20.11
CA ASN A 280 -16.49 9.78 -18.71
C ASN A 280 -15.52 8.85 -17.93
N ARG A 281 -15.59 7.55 -18.17
CA ARG A 281 -14.70 6.56 -17.53
C ARG A 281 -13.27 6.65 -18.05
N ARG A 282 -13.09 6.86 -19.35
CA ARG A 282 -11.76 7.06 -19.94
C ARG A 282 -11.10 8.32 -19.38
N ASN A 283 -11.86 9.41 -19.29
CA ASN A 283 -11.32 10.69 -18.81
C ASN A 283 -11.06 10.66 -17.30
N MET A 284 -11.86 9.95 -16.50
CA MET A 284 -11.55 9.69 -15.10
C MET A 284 -10.29 8.82 -14.94
N ALA A 285 -10.12 7.80 -15.78
CA ALA A 285 -8.91 6.97 -15.80
C ALA A 285 -7.66 7.80 -16.19
N TYR A 286 -7.83 8.73 -17.15
CA TYR A 286 -6.77 9.67 -17.52
C TYR A 286 -6.40 10.59 -16.35
N ALA A 287 -7.37 11.21 -15.70
CA ALA A 287 -7.16 12.11 -14.59
C ALA A 287 -6.46 11.40 -13.42
N ILE A 288 -7.00 10.26 -12.95
CA ILE A 288 -6.39 9.55 -11.81
C ILE A 288 -4.96 9.09 -12.12
N GLN A 289 -4.67 8.64 -13.34
CA GLN A 289 -3.33 8.23 -13.72
C GLN A 289 -2.37 9.41 -13.73
N THR A 290 -2.72 10.51 -14.40
CA THR A 290 -1.84 11.67 -14.56
C THR A 290 -1.63 12.41 -13.24
N GLU A 291 -2.67 12.57 -12.43
CA GLU A 291 -2.57 13.27 -11.18
C GLU A 291 -1.88 12.42 -10.08
N SER A 292 -2.21 11.12 -9.97
CA SER A 292 -1.55 10.26 -8.97
C SER A 292 -0.05 10.09 -9.26
N GLN A 293 0.35 9.96 -10.52
CA GLN A 293 1.78 9.87 -10.83
C GLN A 293 2.51 11.18 -10.50
N GLN A 294 1.88 12.35 -10.67
CA GLN A 294 2.46 13.62 -10.25
C GLN A 294 2.60 13.69 -8.73
N MET A 295 1.58 13.25 -7.98
CA MET A 295 1.63 13.19 -6.53
C MET A 295 2.79 12.34 -6.02
N VAL A 296 2.99 11.15 -6.61
CA VAL A 296 4.09 10.27 -6.20
C VAL A 296 5.44 10.81 -6.64
N LEU A 297 5.55 11.50 -7.77
CA LEU A 297 6.78 12.21 -8.15
C LEU A 297 7.16 13.28 -7.11
N ASP A 298 6.19 14.05 -6.64
CA ASP A 298 6.40 15.05 -5.61
C ASP A 298 6.84 14.40 -4.28
N LEU A 299 6.29 13.23 -3.93
CA LEU A 299 6.74 12.45 -2.77
C LEU A 299 8.15 11.86 -2.96
N ILE A 300 8.54 11.45 -4.16
CA ILE A 300 9.93 11.04 -4.47
C ILE A 300 10.88 12.21 -4.21
N ARG A 301 10.57 13.40 -4.69
CA ARG A 301 11.39 14.59 -4.44
C ARG A 301 11.44 14.97 -2.97
N LYS A 302 10.28 14.90 -2.28
CA LYS A 302 10.21 15.10 -0.83
C LYS A 302 11.10 14.11 -0.07
N SER A 303 11.10 12.83 -0.47
CA SER A 303 11.92 11.82 0.21
C SER A 303 13.41 12.11 0.08
N VAL A 304 13.85 12.60 -1.08
CA VAL A 304 15.23 13.08 -1.28
C VAL A 304 15.54 14.32 -0.44
N GLU A 305 14.63 15.29 -0.39
CA GLU A 305 14.79 16.50 0.42
C GLU A 305 14.93 16.16 1.91
N MET A 306 14.09 15.29 2.45
CA MET A 306 14.07 14.91 3.86
C MET A 306 15.28 14.08 4.29
N SER A 307 15.73 13.17 3.43
CA SER A 307 16.83 12.25 3.76
C SER A 307 18.22 12.78 3.34
N GLY A 308 18.27 13.66 2.34
CA GLY A 308 19.51 14.03 1.64
C GLY A 308 20.07 12.92 0.75
N ASN A 309 19.38 11.77 0.62
CA ASN A 309 19.82 10.62 -0.16
C ASN A 309 19.16 10.59 -1.52
N LYS A 310 19.94 10.49 -2.59
CA LYS A 310 19.44 10.43 -3.97
C LYS A 310 19.14 9.00 -4.47
N ASN A 311 19.43 7.97 -3.70
CA ASN A 311 19.00 6.62 -3.98
C ASN A 311 17.61 6.44 -3.38
N VAL A 312 16.61 6.29 -4.22
CA VAL A 312 15.21 6.12 -3.82
C VAL A 312 14.75 4.72 -4.16
N VAL A 313 14.09 4.06 -3.23
CA VAL A 313 13.39 2.79 -3.49
C VAL A 313 11.89 3.00 -3.33
N LEU A 314 11.10 2.61 -4.32
CA LEU A 314 9.64 2.72 -4.34
C LEU A 314 9.02 1.35 -4.11
N SER A 315 8.08 1.25 -3.15
CA SER A 315 7.31 0.06 -2.83
C SER A 315 5.90 0.40 -2.38
N GLY A 316 5.10 -0.60 -1.99
CA GLY A 316 3.66 -0.48 -1.76
C GLY A 316 2.87 -0.73 -3.05
N GLY A 317 1.57 -0.94 -2.95
CA GLY A 317 0.71 -1.33 -4.08
C GLY A 317 0.82 -0.43 -5.30
N TYR A 318 1.08 0.87 -5.10
CA TYR A 318 1.28 1.83 -6.21
C TYR A 318 2.54 1.54 -7.03
N GLY A 319 3.57 0.93 -6.46
CA GLY A 319 4.80 0.54 -7.17
C GLY A 319 4.56 -0.41 -8.35
N LEU A 320 3.40 -1.06 -8.43
CA LEU A 320 2.98 -1.87 -9.59
C LEU A 320 2.52 -1.03 -10.79
N ASN A 321 2.39 0.29 -10.67
CA ASN A 321 1.99 1.17 -11.76
C ASN A 321 3.14 1.39 -12.75
N CYS A 322 3.29 0.46 -13.70
CA CYS A 322 4.39 0.49 -14.67
C CYS A 322 4.36 1.71 -15.60
N VAL A 323 3.19 2.33 -15.84
CA VAL A 323 3.06 3.56 -16.62
C VAL A 323 3.72 4.72 -15.87
N ALA A 324 3.38 4.88 -14.59
CA ALA A 324 4.00 5.90 -13.74
C ALA A 324 5.51 5.66 -13.56
N ASN A 325 5.91 4.40 -13.31
CA ASN A 325 7.32 4.04 -13.12
C ASN A 325 8.17 4.39 -14.33
N TYR A 326 7.68 4.13 -15.55
CA TYR A 326 8.38 4.53 -16.77
C TYR A 326 8.44 6.06 -16.93
N TRP A 327 7.37 6.77 -16.60
CA TRP A 327 7.32 8.22 -16.68
C TRP A 327 8.31 8.87 -15.70
N TYR A 328 8.49 8.34 -14.48
CA TYR A 328 9.47 8.83 -13.50
C TYR A 328 10.90 8.81 -14.04
N LEU A 329 11.28 7.83 -14.84
CA LEU A 329 12.62 7.76 -15.43
C LEU A 329 12.92 9.02 -16.26
N GLY A 330 11.91 9.52 -17.01
CA GLY A 330 12.04 10.75 -17.77
C GLY A 330 12.12 12.01 -16.90
N GLN A 331 11.31 12.05 -15.83
CA GLN A 331 11.22 13.21 -14.93
C GLN A 331 12.47 13.37 -14.04
N LEU A 332 13.05 12.27 -13.57
CA LEU A 332 14.15 12.26 -12.61
C LEU A 332 15.54 12.27 -13.25
N LYS A 333 15.62 12.11 -14.59
CA LYS A 333 16.88 11.93 -15.32
C LYS A 333 17.92 13.01 -15.03
N ASP A 334 17.49 14.27 -15.01
CA ASP A 334 18.40 15.43 -14.87
C ASP A 334 18.58 15.85 -13.40
N GLU A 335 17.87 15.22 -12.47
CA GLU A 335 17.94 15.52 -11.03
C GLU A 335 19.02 14.67 -10.31
N GLY A 336 19.58 13.68 -11.00
CA GLY A 336 20.59 12.76 -10.46
C GLY A 336 20.01 11.85 -9.37
N ILE A 337 18.71 11.57 -9.43
CA ILE A 337 18.02 10.65 -8.52
C ILE A 337 18.04 9.24 -9.13
N ASN A 338 18.52 8.28 -8.36
CA ASN A 338 18.54 6.87 -8.72
C ASN A 338 17.28 6.20 -8.17
N LEU A 339 16.33 5.90 -9.03
CA LEU A 339 15.08 5.24 -8.62
C LEU A 339 15.17 3.73 -8.86
N TYR A 340 14.98 2.95 -7.80
CA TYR A 340 14.69 1.53 -7.86
C TYR A 340 13.21 1.30 -7.51
N VAL A 341 12.49 0.57 -8.34
CA VAL A 341 11.11 0.16 -8.06
C VAL A 341 11.09 -1.33 -7.75
N GLU A 342 10.53 -1.70 -6.61
CA GLU A 342 10.43 -3.09 -6.20
C GLU A 342 9.47 -3.87 -7.12
N PRO A 343 9.92 -4.94 -7.79
CA PRO A 343 9.04 -5.72 -8.66
C PRO A 343 7.90 -6.43 -7.92
N ILE A 344 8.09 -6.77 -6.64
CA ILE A 344 7.06 -7.38 -5.78
C ILE A 344 6.57 -6.31 -4.79
N SER A 345 6.06 -5.19 -5.35
CA SER A 345 5.62 -4.04 -4.56
C SER A 345 4.33 -4.26 -3.78
N ASN A 346 3.52 -5.26 -4.11
CA ASN A 346 2.31 -5.62 -3.37
C ASN A 346 2.65 -6.31 -2.04
N ASP A 347 1.63 -6.66 -1.26
CA ASP A 347 1.77 -7.32 0.04
C ASP A 347 2.57 -8.63 0.01
N ALA A 348 2.64 -9.30 -1.15
CA ALA A 348 3.48 -10.49 -1.30
C ALA A 348 4.97 -10.21 -1.06
N GLY A 349 5.43 -8.97 -1.28
CA GLY A 349 6.81 -8.56 -1.01
C GLY A 349 7.11 -8.33 0.47
N THR A 350 6.10 -8.28 1.34
CA THR A 350 6.31 -8.13 2.79
C THR A 350 6.64 -9.44 3.50
N SER A 351 6.51 -10.58 2.82
CA SER A 351 6.78 -11.91 3.38
C SER A 351 8.24 -12.34 3.27
#